data_947b497e3fe41dbe6ce2e21af1a18a83
#
_entry.id   947b497e3fe41dbe6ce2e21af1a18a83
#
_cell.length_a   1.000
_cell.length_b   1.000
_cell.length_c   1.000
_cell.angle_alpha   90.00
_cell.angle_beta   90.00
_cell.angle_gamma   90.00
#
_symmetry.space_group_name_H-M   'P 1'
#
loop_
_entity.id
_entity.type
_entity.pdbx_description
1 polymer ?
#
loop_
_entity_poly.entity_id
_entity_poly.type
_entity_poly.pdbx_seq_one_letter_code
_entity_poly.pdbx_strand_id
1 'polypeptide(L)'
;MTTPNTLSRLTLRALPALLLAAFCAAPAVALASEADLMKRLDALAAELQKVKAELAATRQKTEAVEQRQLAVTTAPAPVTVASAPSSAPATVIGGYGEVTYNRPTKNASAAQADVRRVVLGLSHRFDEKTKLVTEFEWEHAVTSAGDRGEAAVEQAYIEREFGNGLRAKGGLFLIPAGLLNTNHEPTAFYGVERNFVETAIIPSTWREAGVGLSSTLDNGLTWDLGVTTGFDLTKWDATSTDGRVSPLGSIHQEGQLAKSRDLAVHGALNWRGVPGLLVGGSFFSGKAGHATADFSANNARVTIWDAHVRYTPGPWDLSALYARGTISNTVTLNQISVGNPTPIPSAFFGWYGQAAYRAWQTGDYTLSPFVRYERFNTAQRYAGLPVGAEVATGPNEKVVTVGANLRIGEGVVLKADYQKFSEDSTRDRLNLGLGYAF
;
A
#
# COMPACT_ATOMS: atom_id res chain seq x y z
N MET A 1 -5.85 23.74 -62.62
CA MET A 1 -4.53 23.04 -62.73
C MET A 1 -4.27 22.44 -61.35
N THR A 2 -4.58 21.16 -61.24
CA THR A 2 -3.67 20.05 -60.85
C THR A 2 -3.27 20.10 -59.37
N THR A 3 -3.42 19.16 -58.52
CA THR A 3 -3.88 17.76 -58.49
C THR A 3 -4.07 17.35 -57.04
N PRO A 4 -4.88 16.37 -56.68
CA PRO A 4 -5.08 15.97 -55.32
C PRO A 4 -4.09 14.88 -54.89
N ASN A 5 -3.61 14.92 -53.69
CA ASN A 5 -2.80 13.86 -53.10
C ASN A 5 -3.67 12.98 -52.18
N THR A 6 -3.86 11.78 -52.66
CA THR A 6 -4.49 10.66 -51.99
C THR A 6 -3.57 10.09 -50.92
N LEU A 7 -3.98 10.13 -49.64
CA LEU A 7 -3.41 9.29 -48.58
C LEU A 7 -4.30 8.07 -48.38
N SER A 8 -3.73 6.93 -48.70
CA SER A 8 -4.30 5.61 -48.65
C SER A 8 -4.75 5.20 -47.25
N ARG A 9 -6.00 4.78 -47.15
CA ARG A 9 -6.54 4.05 -46.01
C ARG A 9 -5.95 2.65 -45.96
N LEU A 10 -5.13 2.34 -44.97
CA LEU A 10 -4.73 0.98 -44.64
C LEU A 10 -5.90 0.34 -43.86
N THR A 11 -6.61 -0.52 -44.58
CA THR A 11 -7.69 -1.35 -44.06
C THR A 11 -7.12 -2.49 -43.20
N LEU A 12 -7.51 -2.52 -41.93
CA LEU A 12 -7.38 -3.66 -41.02
C LEU A 12 -8.30 -4.81 -41.48
N ARG A 13 -7.86 -5.61 -42.45
CA ARG A 13 -8.51 -6.85 -42.87
C ARG A 13 -7.51 -7.88 -43.34
N ALA A 14 -6.75 -8.48 -42.41
CA ALA A 14 -5.97 -9.70 -42.68
C ALA A 14 -5.53 -10.42 -41.41
N LEU A 15 -6.46 -10.79 -40.53
CA LEU A 15 -6.14 -11.67 -39.39
C LEU A 15 -7.10 -12.84 -39.11
N PRO A 16 -7.90 -13.34 -40.07
CA PRO A 16 -8.46 -14.68 -39.88
C PRO A 16 -8.05 -15.73 -40.93
N ALA A 17 -7.07 -15.45 -41.82
CA ALA A 17 -6.74 -16.41 -42.87
C ALA A 17 -5.53 -17.30 -42.58
N LEU A 18 -4.83 -17.14 -41.43
CA LEU A 18 -3.63 -17.95 -41.10
C LEU A 18 -3.91 -19.09 -40.08
N LEU A 19 -5.14 -19.25 -39.62
CA LEU A 19 -5.51 -20.34 -38.69
C LEU A 19 -6.26 -21.49 -39.34
N LEU A 20 -6.52 -21.44 -40.66
CA LEU A 20 -7.23 -22.54 -41.38
C LEU A 20 -6.35 -23.37 -42.34
N ALA A 21 -5.07 -23.05 -42.46
CA ALA A 21 -4.14 -23.78 -43.35
C ALA A 21 -3.32 -24.87 -42.66
N ALA A 22 -3.49 -25.08 -41.34
CA ALA A 22 -2.74 -26.08 -40.57
C ALA A 22 -3.47 -27.41 -40.37
N PHE A 23 -4.65 -27.61 -40.98
CA PHE A 23 -5.48 -28.81 -40.74
C PHE A 23 -5.62 -29.77 -41.93
N CYS A 24 -4.89 -29.56 -43.03
CA CYS A 24 -4.94 -30.47 -44.19
C CYS A 24 -3.56 -30.89 -44.69
N ALA A 25 -2.71 -31.41 -43.79
CA ALA A 25 -1.60 -32.24 -44.19
C ALA A 25 -1.61 -33.47 -43.27
N ALA A 26 -2.36 -34.50 -43.64
CA ALA A 26 -2.22 -35.80 -43.03
C ALA A 26 -0.88 -36.41 -43.49
N PRO A 27 0.08 -36.66 -42.57
CA PRO A 27 1.20 -37.50 -42.93
C PRO A 27 0.72 -38.97 -42.92
N ALA A 28 1.13 -39.69 -43.94
CA ALA A 28 0.96 -41.12 -44.08
C ALA A 28 1.34 -41.80 -42.74
N VAL A 29 0.44 -42.61 -42.20
CA VAL A 29 0.66 -43.40 -40.99
C VAL A 29 1.67 -44.48 -41.36
N ALA A 30 2.97 -44.23 -41.18
CA ALA A 30 3.94 -45.26 -41.05
C ALA A 30 3.65 -45.97 -39.73
N LEU A 31 3.30 -47.27 -39.77
CA LEU A 31 3.12 -48.13 -38.61
C LEU A 31 4.45 -48.16 -37.84
N ALA A 32 4.54 -47.33 -36.77
CA ALA A 32 5.67 -47.38 -35.86
C ALA A 32 5.76 -48.79 -35.26
N SER A 33 6.95 -49.39 -35.29
CA SER A 33 7.15 -50.68 -34.68
C SER A 33 6.88 -50.62 -33.17
N GLU A 34 6.42 -51.70 -32.57
CA GLU A 34 6.15 -51.80 -31.11
C GLU A 34 7.36 -51.34 -30.28
N ALA A 35 8.58 -51.59 -30.79
CA ALA A 35 9.83 -51.11 -30.19
C ALA A 35 9.97 -49.58 -30.21
N ASP A 36 9.50 -48.88 -31.25
CA ASP A 36 9.53 -47.40 -31.33
C ASP A 36 8.48 -46.76 -30.41
N LEU A 37 7.33 -47.44 -30.24
CA LEU A 37 6.29 -46.98 -29.28
C LEU A 37 6.78 -47.17 -27.83
N MET A 38 7.42 -48.27 -27.49
CA MET A 38 8.02 -48.48 -26.17
C MET A 38 9.11 -47.43 -25.88
N LYS A 39 9.99 -47.14 -26.82
CA LYS A 39 11.03 -46.15 -26.67
C LYS A 39 10.47 -44.71 -26.46
N ARG A 40 9.34 -44.40 -27.12
CA ARG A 40 8.65 -43.11 -26.90
C ARG A 40 7.95 -43.06 -25.56
N LEU A 41 7.38 -44.20 -25.09
CA LEU A 41 6.80 -44.31 -23.74
C LEU A 41 7.85 -44.13 -22.63
N ASP A 42 9.02 -44.74 -22.79
CA ASP A 42 10.12 -44.57 -21.84
C ASP A 42 10.64 -43.13 -21.81
N ALA A 43 10.76 -42.49 -22.98
CA ALA A 43 11.15 -41.07 -23.09
C ALA A 43 10.11 -40.13 -22.41
N LEU A 44 8.83 -40.38 -22.67
CA LEU A 44 7.75 -39.63 -22.03
C LEU A 44 7.69 -39.87 -20.50
N ALA A 45 7.94 -41.07 -20.05
CA ALA A 45 8.04 -41.38 -18.63
C ALA A 45 9.21 -40.66 -17.95
N ALA A 46 10.36 -40.57 -18.61
CA ALA A 46 11.51 -39.83 -18.14
C ALA A 46 11.24 -38.31 -18.09
N GLU A 47 10.58 -37.75 -19.12
CA GLU A 47 10.16 -36.34 -19.13
C GLU A 47 9.13 -36.04 -18.02
N LEU A 48 8.17 -36.95 -17.80
CA LEU A 48 7.17 -36.80 -16.72
C LEU A 48 7.84 -36.81 -15.34
N GLN A 49 8.86 -37.63 -15.12
CA GLN A 49 9.64 -37.63 -13.88
C GLN A 49 10.41 -36.31 -13.70
N LYS A 50 11.01 -35.80 -14.77
CA LYS A 50 11.71 -34.54 -14.75
C LYS A 50 10.78 -33.36 -14.43
N VAL A 51 9.61 -33.30 -15.08
CA VAL A 51 8.57 -32.29 -14.81
C VAL A 51 8.04 -32.39 -13.39
N LYS A 52 7.84 -33.61 -12.85
CA LYS A 52 7.45 -33.79 -11.45
C LYS A 52 8.51 -33.27 -10.48
N ALA A 53 9.79 -33.53 -10.76
CA ALA A 53 10.89 -33.04 -9.94
C ALA A 53 11.01 -31.49 -9.99
N GLU A 54 10.86 -30.89 -11.17
CA GLU A 54 10.82 -29.46 -11.34
C GLU A 54 9.60 -28.82 -10.66
N LEU A 55 8.43 -29.47 -10.72
CA LEU A 55 7.23 -29.01 -10.03
C LEU A 55 7.40 -29.09 -8.50
N ALA A 56 8.01 -30.17 -7.98
CA ALA A 56 8.30 -30.28 -6.56
C ALA A 56 9.30 -29.22 -6.08
N ALA A 57 10.36 -28.97 -6.86
CA ALA A 57 11.33 -27.92 -6.56
C ALA A 57 10.70 -26.51 -6.65
N THR A 58 9.80 -26.29 -7.61
CA THR A 58 9.06 -25.04 -7.74
C THR A 58 8.08 -24.85 -6.59
N ARG A 59 7.37 -25.90 -6.17
CA ARG A 59 6.50 -25.85 -4.99
C ARG A 59 7.28 -25.52 -3.72
N GLN A 60 8.43 -26.16 -3.49
CA GLN A 60 9.28 -25.82 -2.34
C GLN A 60 9.77 -24.37 -2.38
N LYS A 61 10.13 -23.86 -3.56
CA LYS A 61 10.50 -22.44 -3.73
C LYS A 61 9.30 -21.52 -3.48
N THR A 62 8.11 -21.89 -3.97
CA THR A 62 6.89 -21.11 -3.77
C THR A 62 6.47 -21.12 -2.30
N GLU A 63 6.51 -22.26 -1.64
CA GLU A 63 6.25 -22.38 -0.19
C GLU A 63 7.26 -21.58 0.65
N ALA A 64 8.54 -21.60 0.24
CA ALA A 64 9.57 -20.77 0.90
C ALA A 64 9.37 -19.27 0.65
N VAL A 65 8.91 -18.88 -0.54
CA VAL A 65 8.55 -17.49 -0.88
C VAL A 65 7.26 -17.09 -0.17
N GLU A 66 6.25 -17.97 -0.12
CA GLU A 66 4.99 -17.75 0.62
C GLU A 66 5.23 -17.61 2.12
N GLN A 67 6.07 -18.49 2.71
CA GLN A 67 6.47 -18.34 4.10
C GLN A 67 7.25 -17.05 4.36
N ARG A 68 8.09 -16.61 3.41
CA ARG A 68 8.76 -15.31 3.46
C ARG A 68 7.76 -14.15 3.28
N GLN A 69 6.80 -14.24 2.36
CA GLN A 69 5.77 -13.22 2.16
C GLN A 69 4.76 -13.16 3.32
N LEU A 70 4.42 -14.29 3.93
CA LEU A 70 3.61 -14.33 5.16
C LEU A 70 4.37 -13.71 6.35
N ALA A 71 5.69 -13.85 6.41
CA ALA A 71 6.53 -13.20 7.40
C ALA A 71 6.66 -11.68 7.14
N VAL A 72 6.66 -11.23 5.87
CA VAL A 72 6.77 -9.81 5.47
C VAL A 72 5.47 -9.03 5.72
N THR A 73 4.32 -9.69 5.83
CA THR A 73 3.03 -9.01 6.05
C THR A 73 2.63 -8.86 7.51
N THR A 74 3.45 -9.30 8.46
CA THR A 74 3.12 -9.23 9.89
C THR A 74 4.27 -8.81 10.80
N ALA A 75 5.46 -8.49 10.24
CA ALA A 75 6.57 -7.96 11.04
C ALA A 75 7.47 -7.08 10.15
N PRO A 76 8.16 -6.07 10.70
CA PRO A 76 9.32 -5.50 10.04
C PRO A 76 10.26 -6.65 9.65
N ALA A 77 10.87 -6.58 8.46
CA ALA A 77 11.64 -7.65 7.85
C ALA A 77 12.63 -8.29 8.84
N PRO A 78 12.50 -9.58 9.18
CA PRO A 78 13.51 -10.23 9.99
C PRO A 78 14.67 -10.59 9.08
N VAL A 79 15.86 -10.17 9.46
CA VAL A 79 17.10 -10.76 8.95
C VAL A 79 17.06 -12.25 9.28
N THR A 80 16.94 -13.12 8.29
CA THR A 80 16.98 -14.56 8.46
C THR A 80 18.40 -14.99 8.79
N VAL A 81 18.71 -15.06 10.06
CA VAL A 81 19.78 -15.96 10.55
C VAL A 81 19.12 -17.31 10.76
N ALA A 82 19.48 -18.30 9.95
CA ALA A 82 19.10 -19.70 10.19
C ALA A 82 19.67 -20.11 11.56
N SER A 83 18.81 -20.14 12.58
CA SER A 83 19.17 -20.56 13.92
C SER A 83 18.32 -21.74 14.31
N ALA A 84 18.93 -22.76 14.87
CA ALA A 84 18.27 -23.80 15.64
C ALA A 84 17.31 -23.20 16.68
N PRO A 85 16.25 -23.89 17.12
CA PRO A 85 15.31 -23.36 18.09
C PRO A 85 16.05 -23.05 19.39
N SER A 86 16.39 -21.79 19.58
CA SER A 86 16.98 -21.30 20.81
C SER A 86 15.85 -20.76 21.68
N SER A 87 15.68 -21.34 22.86
CA SER A 87 14.76 -20.85 23.89
C SER A 87 15.25 -19.54 24.53
N ALA A 88 16.42 -19.03 24.14
CA ALA A 88 16.99 -17.79 24.65
C ALA A 88 16.31 -16.54 24.05
N PRO A 89 16.17 -15.46 24.82
CA PRO A 89 15.73 -14.17 24.32
C PRO A 89 16.60 -13.71 23.14
N ALA A 90 15.95 -13.24 22.08
CA ALA A 90 16.64 -12.75 20.88
C ALA A 90 16.15 -11.36 20.51
N THR A 91 17.10 -10.45 20.30
CA THR A 91 16.83 -9.10 19.78
C THR A 91 17.26 -9.03 18.34
N VAL A 92 16.38 -8.50 17.47
CA VAL A 92 16.66 -8.25 16.06
C VAL A 92 16.51 -6.74 15.84
N ILE A 93 17.47 -6.18 15.15
CA ILE A 93 17.46 -4.78 14.72
C ILE A 93 17.28 -4.80 13.20
N GLY A 94 16.39 -3.99 12.70
CA GLY A 94 16.17 -3.74 11.30
C GLY A 94 15.88 -2.27 11.07
N GLY A 95 15.64 -1.88 9.85
CA GLY A 95 15.29 -0.49 9.57
C GLY A 95 15.20 -0.23 8.08
N TYR A 96 14.79 0.97 7.75
CA TYR A 96 14.70 1.43 6.38
C TYR A 96 14.89 2.94 6.31
N GLY A 97 15.08 3.43 5.11
CA GLY A 97 15.12 4.86 4.86
C GLY A 97 14.99 5.18 3.39
N GLU A 98 14.70 6.43 3.13
CA GLU A 98 14.57 6.93 1.77
C GLU A 98 15.07 8.37 1.63
N VAL A 99 15.72 8.61 0.50
CA VAL A 99 16.15 9.94 0.06
C VAL A 99 15.44 10.23 -1.25
N THR A 100 14.83 11.41 -1.36
CA THR A 100 14.04 11.79 -2.51
C THR A 100 14.56 13.09 -3.13
N TYR A 101 14.34 13.22 -4.43
CA TYR A 101 14.49 14.46 -5.18
C TYR A 101 13.23 14.68 -6.00
N ASN A 102 12.55 15.80 -5.75
CA ASN A 102 11.30 16.17 -6.40
C ASN A 102 11.50 17.48 -7.15
N ARG A 103 11.18 17.50 -8.45
CA ARG A 103 11.32 18.70 -9.29
C ARG A 103 10.02 18.97 -10.04
N PRO A 104 9.25 20.01 -9.63
CA PRO A 104 8.12 20.49 -10.41
C PRO A 104 8.57 20.93 -11.81
N THR A 105 7.85 20.50 -12.84
CA THR A 105 8.26 20.75 -14.24
C THR A 105 8.04 22.20 -14.66
N LYS A 106 7.06 22.87 -14.07
CA LYS A 106 6.73 24.28 -14.33
C LYS A 106 7.40 25.27 -13.38
N ASN A 107 8.03 24.81 -12.33
CA ASN A 107 8.74 25.62 -11.36
C ASN A 107 10.01 24.91 -10.88
N ALA A 108 11.06 24.95 -11.69
CA ALA A 108 12.32 24.26 -11.38
C ALA A 108 13.00 24.82 -10.11
N SER A 109 12.73 26.07 -9.72
CA SER A 109 13.28 26.66 -8.49
C SER A 109 12.68 26.08 -7.22
N ALA A 110 11.54 25.37 -7.31
CA ALA A 110 10.94 24.61 -6.21
C ALA A 110 11.45 23.16 -6.13
N ALA A 111 12.55 22.82 -6.83
CA ALA A 111 13.17 21.52 -6.70
C ALA A 111 13.73 21.32 -5.29
N GLN A 112 13.48 20.14 -4.70
CA GLN A 112 13.88 19.78 -3.36
C GLN A 112 14.56 18.43 -3.34
N ALA A 113 15.63 18.30 -2.55
CA ALA A 113 16.20 17.02 -2.13
C ALA A 113 15.94 16.86 -0.64
N ASP A 114 15.55 15.66 -0.23
CA ASP A 114 15.09 15.40 1.12
C ASP A 114 15.55 14.03 1.60
N VAL A 115 16.11 13.95 2.80
CA VAL A 115 16.17 12.69 3.55
C VAL A 115 14.79 12.48 4.15
N ARG A 116 13.91 11.84 3.37
CA ARG A 116 12.48 11.73 3.66
C ARG A 116 12.24 11.12 5.03
N ARG A 117 12.98 10.03 5.31
CA ARG A 117 12.95 9.35 6.60
C ARG A 117 14.13 8.42 6.79
N VAL A 118 14.46 8.20 8.06
CA VAL A 118 15.30 7.10 8.54
C VAL A 118 14.55 6.45 9.68
N VAL A 119 14.32 5.14 9.56
CA VAL A 119 13.55 4.37 10.54
C VAL A 119 14.41 3.25 11.10
N LEU A 120 14.37 3.09 12.41
CA LEU A 120 15.03 2.02 13.14
C LEU A 120 14.00 1.16 13.85
N GLY A 121 13.89 -0.10 13.43
CA GLY A 121 13.06 -1.11 14.05
C GLY A 121 13.84 -1.98 15.03
N LEU A 122 13.23 -2.31 16.16
CA LEU A 122 13.75 -3.26 17.12
C LEU A 122 12.63 -4.23 17.51
N SER A 123 12.90 -5.53 17.35
CA SER A 123 12.05 -6.57 17.90
C SER A 123 12.83 -7.38 18.94
N HIS A 124 12.18 -7.73 20.06
CA HIS A 124 12.76 -8.56 21.09
C HIS A 124 11.80 -9.69 21.47
N ARG A 125 12.26 -10.92 21.37
CA ARG A 125 11.52 -12.10 21.77
C ARG A 125 11.83 -12.42 23.23
N PHE A 126 10.84 -12.29 24.11
CA PHE A 126 10.96 -12.65 25.51
C PHE A 126 10.92 -14.16 25.73
N ASP A 127 10.04 -14.84 24.99
CA ASP A 127 9.85 -16.30 24.93
C ASP A 127 9.39 -16.72 23.53
N GLU A 128 9.08 -17.99 23.33
CA GLU A 128 8.64 -18.55 22.03
C GLU A 128 7.36 -17.89 21.48
N LYS A 129 6.54 -17.31 22.35
CA LYS A 129 5.21 -16.79 22.01
C LYS A 129 5.05 -15.30 22.21
N THR A 130 5.99 -14.65 22.93
CA THR A 130 5.86 -13.24 23.31
C THR A 130 7.00 -12.42 22.74
N LYS A 131 6.66 -11.37 22.02
CA LYS A 131 7.64 -10.42 21.46
C LYS A 131 7.24 -8.97 21.71
N LEU A 132 8.24 -8.12 21.85
CA LEU A 132 8.16 -6.67 21.73
C LEU A 132 8.45 -6.30 20.27
N VAL A 133 7.72 -5.33 19.74
CA VAL A 133 8.02 -4.65 18.46
C VAL A 133 8.03 -3.16 18.71
N THR A 134 9.11 -2.50 18.28
CA THR A 134 9.25 -1.04 18.35
C THR A 134 9.79 -0.52 17.03
N GLU A 135 9.39 0.69 16.67
CA GLU A 135 9.84 1.38 15.48
C GLU A 135 9.96 2.88 15.77
N PHE A 136 11.10 3.46 15.44
CA PHE A 136 11.45 4.86 15.66
C PHE A 136 11.76 5.51 14.32
N GLU A 137 11.11 6.63 14.04
CA GLU A 137 11.27 7.39 12.81
C GLU A 137 11.89 8.75 13.06
N TRP A 138 12.74 9.18 12.12
CA TRP A 138 13.22 10.55 11.98
C TRP A 138 12.94 11.00 10.56
N GLU A 139 12.16 12.09 10.42
CA GLU A 139 11.86 12.69 9.13
C GLU A 139 12.66 13.98 8.89
N HIS A 140 12.92 14.27 7.60
CA HIS A 140 13.56 15.50 7.09
C HIS A 140 14.96 15.82 7.63
N ALA A 141 15.75 14.81 8.03
CA ALA A 141 17.15 14.89 8.48
C ALA A 141 17.42 15.76 9.71
N VAL A 142 16.70 16.84 9.94
CA VAL A 142 16.90 17.77 11.06
C VAL A 142 15.62 17.90 11.86
N THR A 143 15.67 17.54 13.14
CA THR A 143 14.54 17.61 14.07
C THR A 143 14.83 18.63 15.15
N SER A 144 14.25 19.82 15.05
CA SER A 144 14.31 20.88 16.05
C SER A 144 13.04 21.71 16.06
N ALA A 145 12.86 22.58 17.04
CA ALA A 145 11.65 23.39 17.21
C ALA A 145 11.35 24.35 16.04
N GLY A 146 12.34 24.66 15.21
CA GLY A 146 12.18 25.57 14.05
C GLY A 146 12.24 24.86 12.71
N ASP A 147 12.50 23.57 12.69
CA ASP A 147 12.66 22.77 11.48
C ASP A 147 11.40 21.96 11.16
N ARG A 148 11.34 21.39 9.94
CA ARG A 148 10.20 20.57 9.48
C ARG A 148 10.33 19.12 9.91
N GLY A 149 11.49 18.71 10.43
CA GLY A 149 11.76 17.33 10.82
C GLY A 149 10.97 16.91 12.05
N GLU A 150 10.62 15.64 12.10
CA GLU A 150 9.92 15.00 13.20
C GLU A 150 10.72 13.81 13.72
N ALA A 151 10.63 13.52 15.02
CA ALA A 151 11.09 12.27 15.62
C ALA A 151 9.89 11.63 16.31
N ALA A 152 9.51 10.44 15.89
CA ALA A 152 8.31 9.77 16.34
C ALA A 152 8.56 8.30 16.74
N VAL A 153 7.70 7.77 17.61
CA VAL A 153 7.53 6.34 17.81
C VAL A 153 6.38 5.89 16.90
N GLU A 154 6.71 5.13 15.86
CA GLU A 154 5.68 4.61 14.96
C GLU A 154 5.00 3.37 15.54
N GLN A 155 5.76 2.50 16.19
CA GLN A 155 5.24 1.31 16.82
C GLN A 155 5.90 1.07 18.17
N ALA A 156 5.12 0.62 19.15
CA ALA A 156 5.59 0.15 20.45
C ALA A 156 4.52 -0.76 21.07
N TYR A 157 4.59 -2.07 20.79
CA TYR A 157 3.59 -3.01 21.27
C TYR A 157 4.19 -4.37 21.68
N ILE A 158 3.49 -5.06 22.55
CA ILE A 158 3.73 -6.48 22.85
C ILE A 158 2.74 -7.31 22.05
N GLU A 159 3.23 -8.36 21.40
CA GLU A 159 2.42 -9.38 20.75
C GLU A 159 2.64 -10.73 21.44
N ARG A 160 1.54 -11.47 21.65
CA ARG A 160 1.57 -12.84 22.17
C ARG A 160 0.76 -13.78 21.29
N GLU A 161 1.37 -14.91 20.97
CA GLU A 161 0.73 -16.01 20.26
C GLU A 161 0.09 -17.00 21.24
N PHE A 162 -1.17 -17.40 20.97
CA PHE A 162 -1.95 -18.33 21.80
C PHE A 162 -2.09 -19.72 21.18
N GLY A 163 -1.51 -19.95 20.01
CA GLY A 163 -1.65 -21.17 19.22
C GLY A 163 -2.73 -21.05 18.14
N ASN A 164 -2.74 -21.99 17.20
CA ASN A 164 -3.66 -22.01 16.05
C ASN A 164 -3.66 -20.69 15.23
N GLY A 165 -2.52 -20.03 15.17
CA GLY A 165 -2.37 -18.75 14.47
C GLY A 165 -3.01 -17.54 15.18
N LEU A 166 -3.66 -17.73 16.35
CA LEU A 166 -4.27 -16.63 17.11
C LEU A 166 -3.19 -15.81 17.84
N ARG A 167 -3.21 -14.53 17.65
CA ARG A 167 -2.32 -13.54 18.27
C ARG A 167 -3.10 -12.41 18.89
N ALA A 168 -2.62 -11.91 20.03
CA ALA A 168 -3.08 -10.68 20.64
C ALA A 168 -1.93 -9.68 20.70
N LYS A 169 -2.22 -8.41 20.46
CA LYS A 169 -1.27 -7.31 20.57
C LYS A 169 -1.84 -6.19 21.44
N GLY A 170 -0.96 -5.49 22.15
CA GLY A 170 -1.33 -4.33 22.96
C GLY A 170 -0.21 -3.31 22.98
N GLY A 171 -0.56 -2.03 22.78
CA GLY A 171 0.37 -0.92 22.67
C GLY A 171 0.03 0.03 21.53
N LEU A 172 1.04 0.70 20.97
CA LEU A 172 0.94 1.54 19.79
C LEU A 172 1.29 0.70 18.56
N PHE A 173 0.36 0.57 17.61
CA PHE A 173 0.56 -0.25 16.40
C PHE A 173 -0.17 0.31 15.20
N LEU A 174 0.32 -0.06 14.00
CA LEU A 174 -0.29 0.33 12.72
C LEU A 174 -1.68 -0.29 12.55
N ILE A 175 -2.62 0.52 12.08
CA ILE A 175 -3.96 0.06 11.70
C ILE A 175 -3.88 -0.71 10.38
N PRO A 176 -4.45 -1.92 10.27
CA PRO A 176 -4.36 -2.75 9.07
C PRO A 176 -5.30 -2.24 7.97
N ALA A 177 -5.05 -1.02 7.47
CA ALA A 177 -5.84 -0.36 6.43
C ALA A 177 -5.05 -0.28 5.12
N GLY A 178 -5.72 -0.59 4.00
CA GLY A 178 -5.12 -0.57 2.68
C GLY A 178 -4.04 -1.61 2.44
N LEU A 179 -3.19 -1.36 1.43
CA LEU A 179 -2.07 -2.21 1.05
C LEU A 179 -0.72 -1.73 1.62
N LEU A 180 -0.62 -0.44 1.94
CA LEU A 180 0.66 0.18 2.32
C LEU A 180 0.79 0.45 3.81
N ASN A 181 -0.27 0.69 4.56
CA ASN A 181 -0.11 1.15 5.95
C ASN A 181 0.70 0.21 6.84
N THR A 182 0.57 -1.10 6.64
CA THR A 182 1.36 -2.11 7.36
C THR A 182 2.56 -2.64 6.57
N ASN A 183 2.86 -2.07 5.39
CA ASN A 183 3.93 -2.49 4.48
C ASN A 183 4.42 -1.28 3.68
N HIS A 184 4.93 -0.29 4.40
CA HIS A 184 5.17 1.06 3.88
C HIS A 184 6.65 1.39 3.63
N GLU A 185 7.54 0.41 3.79
CA GLU A 185 8.95 0.56 3.50
C GLU A 185 9.18 0.89 2.01
N PRO A 186 10.20 1.66 1.66
CA PRO A 186 10.42 2.11 0.28
C PRO A 186 10.64 0.95 -0.71
N THR A 187 11.06 -0.20 -0.24
CA THR A 187 11.20 -1.42 -1.07
C THR A 187 9.86 -2.10 -1.38
N ALA A 188 8.77 -1.76 -0.68
CA ALA A 188 7.49 -2.45 -0.79
C ALA A 188 6.54 -1.86 -1.85
N PHE A 189 6.80 -0.64 -2.34
CA PHE A 189 5.92 0.07 -3.27
C PHE A 189 6.66 0.62 -4.50
N TYR A 190 5.90 0.87 -5.57
CA TYR A 190 6.39 1.48 -6.81
C TYR A 190 6.24 3.00 -6.76
N GLY A 191 7.21 3.68 -7.41
CA GLY A 191 7.30 5.14 -7.43
C GLY A 191 8.08 5.70 -6.24
N VAL A 192 8.49 6.95 -6.38
CA VAL A 192 9.23 7.68 -5.35
C VAL A 192 8.30 8.00 -4.20
N GLU A 193 7.12 8.50 -4.51
CA GLU A 193 6.08 8.81 -3.52
C GLU A 193 5.09 7.64 -3.38
N ARG A 194 4.60 7.42 -2.16
CA ARG A 194 3.43 6.58 -1.91
C ARG A 194 2.24 7.10 -2.71
N ASN A 195 1.25 6.25 -2.99
CA ASN A 195 0.06 6.70 -3.70
C ASN A 195 -0.78 7.66 -2.85
N PHE A 196 -1.49 8.59 -3.51
CA PHE A 196 -2.28 9.62 -2.82
C PHE A 196 -3.50 9.06 -2.09
N VAL A 197 -4.04 7.92 -2.50
CA VAL A 197 -5.18 7.31 -1.81
C VAL A 197 -4.77 6.81 -0.44
N GLU A 198 -3.55 6.23 -0.32
CA GLU A 198 -3.00 5.73 0.93
C GLU A 198 -2.08 6.76 1.63
N THR A 199 -2.29 8.05 1.38
CA THR A 199 -1.68 9.16 2.12
C THR A 199 -2.69 10.26 2.43
N ALA A 200 -3.56 10.61 1.48
CA ALA A 200 -4.54 11.68 1.63
C ALA A 200 -5.91 11.18 2.13
N ILE A 201 -6.32 9.95 1.81
CA ILE A 201 -7.61 9.36 2.19
C ILE A 201 -7.44 8.41 3.38
N ILE A 202 -6.54 7.43 3.26
CA ILE A 202 -6.04 6.63 4.39
C ILE A 202 -4.81 7.37 4.89
N PRO A 203 -4.72 7.77 6.18
CA PRO A 203 -3.50 8.41 6.69
C PRO A 203 -2.28 7.52 6.48
N SER A 204 -1.14 8.11 6.14
CA SER A 204 0.12 7.39 5.98
C SER A 204 0.69 7.03 7.35
N THR A 205 1.25 5.84 7.48
CA THR A 205 1.81 5.33 8.76
C THR A 205 0.84 5.46 9.92
N TRP A 206 -0.45 5.27 9.64
CA TRP A 206 -1.52 5.44 10.60
C TRP A 206 -1.44 4.43 11.73
N ARG A 207 -1.22 4.92 12.92
CA ARG A 207 -1.01 4.17 14.15
C ARG A 207 -1.95 4.63 15.25
N GLU A 208 -2.38 3.71 16.08
CA GLU A 208 -3.26 3.99 17.24
C GLU A 208 -2.84 3.15 18.44
N ALA A 209 -3.04 3.69 19.64
CA ALA A 209 -2.82 2.96 20.87
C ALA A 209 -4.05 2.12 21.23
N GLY A 210 -3.86 0.84 21.57
CA GLY A 210 -4.98 -0.04 21.90
C GLY A 210 -4.62 -1.50 22.05
N VAL A 211 -5.63 -2.35 21.80
CA VAL A 211 -5.50 -3.80 21.81
C VAL A 211 -6.11 -4.39 20.55
N GLY A 212 -5.51 -5.45 20.03
CA GLY A 212 -5.95 -6.13 18.84
C GLY A 212 -5.79 -7.64 18.94
N LEU A 213 -6.61 -8.34 18.17
CA LEU A 213 -6.56 -9.79 17.95
C LEU A 213 -6.41 -10.04 16.45
N SER A 214 -5.61 -10.99 16.08
CA SER A 214 -5.48 -11.44 14.69
C SER A 214 -5.28 -12.94 14.59
N SER A 215 -5.66 -13.52 13.46
CA SER A 215 -5.35 -14.91 13.16
C SER A 215 -5.23 -15.11 11.66
N THR A 216 -4.37 -16.06 11.28
CA THR A 216 -4.26 -16.56 9.91
C THR A 216 -4.73 -18.01 9.89
N LEU A 217 -5.72 -18.30 9.05
CA LEU A 217 -6.31 -19.63 8.90
C LEU A 217 -5.62 -20.40 7.77
N ASP A 218 -5.70 -21.71 7.79
CA ASP A 218 -5.06 -22.60 6.81
C ASP A 218 -5.54 -22.39 5.36
N ASN A 219 -6.74 -21.82 5.18
CA ASN A 219 -7.29 -21.49 3.88
C ASN A 219 -6.76 -20.13 3.31
N GLY A 220 -5.78 -19.53 3.95
CA GLY A 220 -5.17 -18.27 3.56
C GLY A 220 -5.95 -17.01 3.98
N LEU A 221 -7.01 -17.15 4.79
CA LEU A 221 -7.73 -15.99 5.35
C LEU A 221 -7.01 -15.50 6.60
N THR A 222 -6.63 -14.21 6.59
CA THR A 222 -6.16 -13.47 7.77
C THR A 222 -7.23 -12.48 8.19
N TRP A 223 -7.53 -12.41 9.46
CA TRP A 223 -8.40 -11.40 10.04
C TRP A 223 -7.71 -10.65 11.18
N ASP A 224 -8.03 -9.37 11.31
CA ASP A 224 -7.62 -8.47 12.39
C ASP A 224 -8.86 -7.79 12.97
N LEU A 225 -8.94 -7.67 14.28
CA LEU A 225 -9.97 -6.93 15.01
C LEU A 225 -9.32 -6.20 16.18
N GLY A 226 -9.76 -4.99 16.49
CA GLY A 226 -9.23 -4.29 17.65
C GLY A 226 -10.06 -3.12 18.11
N VAL A 227 -9.68 -2.64 19.29
CA VAL A 227 -10.21 -1.44 19.94
C VAL A 227 -9.03 -0.54 20.28
N THR A 228 -9.07 0.69 19.78
CA THR A 228 -7.96 1.63 19.88
C THR A 228 -8.43 3.03 20.23
N THR A 229 -7.50 3.94 20.48
CA THR A 229 -7.74 5.38 20.35
C THR A 229 -8.28 5.67 18.94
N GLY A 230 -8.80 6.86 18.73
CA GLY A 230 -9.36 7.26 17.45
C GLY A 230 -8.96 8.69 17.11
N PHE A 231 -9.65 9.25 16.15
CA PHE A 231 -9.45 10.64 15.71
C PHE A 231 -10.01 11.64 16.71
N ASP A 232 -9.41 12.83 16.77
CA ASP A 232 -9.87 13.95 17.59
C ASP A 232 -10.29 15.14 16.72
N LEU A 233 -11.59 15.31 16.52
CA LEU A 233 -12.13 16.38 15.68
C LEU A 233 -11.93 17.78 16.28
N THR A 234 -11.60 17.89 17.57
CA THR A 234 -11.27 19.19 18.19
C THR A 234 -9.94 19.76 17.68
N LYS A 235 -9.10 18.92 17.03
CA LYS A 235 -7.85 19.35 16.35
C LYS A 235 -8.11 19.99 14.98
N TRP A 236 -9.33 19.91 14.44
CA TRP A 236 -9.62 20.47 13.13
C TRP A 236 -9.47 22.00 13.12
N ASP A 237 -8.55 22.47 12.30
CA ASP A 237 -8.37 23.90 12.04
C ASP A 237 -9.00 24.29 10.70
N ALA A 238 -10.15 24.96 10.77
CA ALA A 238 -10.84 25.43 9.57
C ALA A 238 -10.10 26.58 8.86
N THR A 239 -9.13 27.22 9.50
CA THR A 239 -8.31 28.31 8.95
C THR A 239 -7.07 27.79 8.21
N SER A 240 -6.60 26.57 8.51
CA SER A 240 -5.51 25.89 7.82
C SER A 240 -6.01 25.17 6.55
N THR A 241 -5.10 24.86 5.65
CA THR A 241 -5.37 24.02 4.47
C THR A 241 -5.11 22.52 4.72
N ASP A 242 -4.62 22.12 5.89
CA ASP A 242 -4.19 20.75 6.20
C ASP A 242 -5.31 19.73 6.05
N GLY A 243 -6.50 20.06 6.54
CA GLY A 243 -7.69 19.23 6.36
C GLY A 243 -8.13 19.03 4.91
N ARG A 244 -7.69 19.91 3.97
CA ARG A 244 -7.90 19.72 2.53
C ARG A 244 -6.89 18.76 1.92
N VAL A 245 -5.68 18.72 2.48
CA VAL A 245 -4.62 17.80 2.04
C VAL A 245 -4.96 16.38 2.49
N SER A 246 -5.25 16.21 3.78
CA SER A 246 -5.67 14.92 4.36
C SER A 246 -6.66 15.14 5.50
N PRO A 247 -7.96 14.87 5.31
CA PRO A 247 -8.97 15.11 6.34
C PRO A 247 -8.71 14.35 7.63
N LEU A 248 -8.27 13.11 7.53
CA LEU A 248 -7.96 12.29 8.71
C LEU A 248 -6.56 12.56 9.26
N GLY A 249 -5.59 12.86 8.40
CA GLY A 249 -4.25 13.25 8.83
C GLY A 249 -4.24 14.51 9.70
N SER A 250 -5.15 15.47 9.48
CA SER A 250 -5.24 16.68 10.28
C SER A 250 -5.82 16.48 11.69
N ILE A 251 -6.47 15.34 11.96
CA ILE A 251 -7.16 15.03 13.23
C ILE A 251 -6.67 13.74 13.89
N HIS A 252 -5.60 13.12 13.40
CA HIS A 252 -5.02 11.93 14.00
C HIS A 252 -4.33 12.26 15.34
N GLN A 253 -4.16 11.27 16.20
CA GLN A 253 -3.59 11.45 17.52
C GLN A 253 -2.28 10.70 17.75
N GLU A 254 -2.02 9.62 17.03
CA GLU A 254 -0.76 8.84 17.00
C GLU A 254 -0.24 8.40 18.38
N GLY A 255 -1.14 8.22 19.33
CA GLY A 255 -0.77 7.88 20.71
C GLY A 255 -0.14 9.04 21.50
N GLN A 256 -0.04 10.25 20.96
CA GLN A 256 0.53 11.41 21.63
C GLN A 256 -0.47 12.04 22.62
N LEU A 257 -0.47 11.57 23.88
CA LEU A 257 -1.46 11.96 24.90
C LEU A 257 -2.89 11.88 24.36
N ALA A 258 -3.15 10.87 23.53
CA ALA A 258 -4.39 10.71 22.80
C ALA A 258 -5.60 10.69 23.71
N LYS A 259 -6.60 11.54 23.38
CA LYS A 259 -7.90 11.47 24.03
C LYS A 259 -8.50 10.09 23.78
N SER A 260 -8.86 9.39 24.84
CA SER A 260 -9.35 8.00 24.80
C SER A 260 -10.73 7.82 25.42
N ARG A 261 -11.48 8.92 25.61
CA ARG A 261 -12.86 8.87 26.11
C ARG A 261 -13.76 8.10 25.15
N ASP A 262 -13.64 8.37 23.86
CA ASP A 262 -14.34 7.69 22.79
C ASP A 262 -13.35 6.80 22.04
N LEU A 263 -13.43 5.50 22.29
CA LEU A 263 -12.60 4.53 21.58
C LEU A 263 -13.18 4.22 20.19
N ALA A 264 -12.31 3.76 19.31
CA ALA A 264 -12.65 3.30 17.98
C ALA A 264 -12.51 1.79 17.87
N VAL A 265 -13.24 1.20 16.93
CA VAL A 265 -13.09 -0.20 16.52
C VAL A 265 -12.54 -0.26 15.13
N HIS A 266 -11.65 -1.23 14.87
CA HIS A 266 -11.15 -1.52 13.53
C HIS A 266 -11.22 -3.01 13.25
N GLY A 267 -11.22 -3.34 11.96
CA GLY A 267 -11.08 -4.71 11.51
C GLY A 267 -10.58 -4.75 10.08
N ALA A 268 -9.90 -5.85 9.74
CA ALA A 268 -9.45 -6.15 8.39
C ALA A 268 -9.62 -7.63 8.08
N LEU A 269 -9.88 -7.92 6.81
CA LEU A 269 -9.92 -9.26 6.26
C LEU A 269 -9.02 -9.29 5.01
N ASN A 270 -8.11 -10.26 4.95
CA ASN A 270 -7.22 -10.46 3.81
C ASN A 270 -7.20 -11.94 3.46
N TRP A 271 -7.43 -12.26 2.20
CA TRP A 271 -7.43 -13.64 1.71
C TRP A 271 -6.35 -13.85 0.66
N ARG A 272 -5.55 -14.90 0.86
CA ARG A 272 -4.43 -15.34 0.02
C ARG A 272 -4.52 -16.83 -0.37
N GLY A 273 -5.74 -17.36 -0.54
CA GLY A 273 -5.95 -18.78 -0.88
C GLY A 273 -5.55 -19.15 -2.32
N VAL A 274 -5.21 -18.19 -3.17
CA VAL A 274 -4.67 -18.40 -4.52
C VAL A 274 -3.26 -17.82 -4.59
N PRO A 275 -2.26 -18.58 -5.09
CA PRO A 275 -0.89 -18.10 -5.22
C PRO A 275 -0.79 -16.77 -5.97
N GLY A 276 -0.11 -15.80 -5.37
CA GLY A 276 0.07 -14.46 -5.91
C GLY A 276 -1.15 -13.53 -5.81
N LEU A 277 -2.31 -14.01 -5.33
CA LEU A 277 -3.51 -13.20 -5.17
C LEU A 277 -3.72 -12.81 -3.71
N LEU A 278 -3.89 -11.53 -3.46
CA LEU A 278 -4.42 -10.95 -2.23
C LEU A 278 -5.73 -10.23 -2.56
N VAL A 279 -6.79 -10.54 -1.87
CA VAL A 279 -8.05 -9.78 -1.87
C VAL A 279 -8.39 -9.44 -0.43
N GLY A 280 -8.70 -8.17 -0.16
CA GLY A 280 -8.97 -7.76 1.21
C GLY A 280 -9.73 -6.46 1.32
N GLY A 281 -9.87 -6.03 2.55
CA GLY A 281 -10.46 -4.75 2.92
C GLY A 281 -10.40 -4.54 4.41
N SER A 282 -10.58 -3.29 4.81
CA SER A 282 -10.58 -2.89 6.20
C SER A 282 -11.72 -1.92 6.52
N PHE A 283 -11.99 -1.77 7.81
CA PHE A 283 -12.85 -0.71 8.32
C PHE A 283 -12.31 -0.16 9.64
N PHE A 284 -12.63 1.09 9.91
CA PHE A 284 -12.38 1.76 11.19
C PHE A 284 -13.55 2.68 11.51
N SER A 285 -14.02 2.71 12.74
CA SER A 285 -15.10 3.59 13.16
C SER A 285 -15.02 3.96 14.64
N GLY A 286 -15.09 5.25 14.94
CA GLY A 286 -15.10 5.79 16.29
C GLY A 286 -15.73 7.17 16.37
N LYS A 287 -16.23 7.56 17.54
CA LYS A 287 -16.56 8.96 17.80
C LYS A 287 -15.27 9.77 17.91
N ALA A 288 -15.33 11.06 17.55
CA ALA A 288 -14.17 11.94 17.50
C ALA A 288 -14.34 13.23 18.30
N GLY A 289 -15.37 13.32 19.15
CA GLY A 289 -15.64 14.52 19.98
C GLY A 289 -15.14 14.40 21.41
N HIS A 290 -14.93 13.19 21.89
CA HIS A 290 -14.39 12.84 23.22
C HIS A 290 -15.13 13.47 24.40
N ALA A 291 -16.42 13.81 24.24
CA ALA A 291 -17.21 14.55 25.23
C ALA A 291 -16.48 15.82 25.72
N THR A 292 -15.78 16.50 24.81
CA THR A 292 -15.05 17.73 25.12
C THR A 292 -16.06 18.83 25.50
N ALA A 293 -15.81 19.52 26.60
CA ALA A 293 -16.68 20.63 27.05
C ALA A 293 -16.78 21.70 25.96
N ASP A 294 -17.99 22.25 25.77
CA ASP A 294 -18.30 23.29 24.80
C ASP A 294 -18.02 22.95 23.32
N PHE A 295 -17.70 21.69 23.02
CA PHE A 295 -17.51 21.24 21.64
C PHE A 295 -18.85 20.81 21.02
N SER A 296 -19.31 21.56 20.03
CA SER A 296 -20.66 21.41 19.44
C SER A 296 -20.86 20.09 18.66
N ALA A 297 -19.77 19.38 18.29
CA ALA A 297 -19.81 18.14 17.53
C ALA A 297 -19.39 16.89 18.34
N ASN A 298 -19.71 16.84 19.61
CA ASN A 298 -19.35 15.70 20.48
C ASN A 298 -19.84 14.33 19.98
N ASN A 299 -20.89 14.30 19.16
CA ASN A 299 -21.40 13.08 18.53
C ASN A 299 -20.84 12.85 17.11
N ALA A 300 -19.87 13.65 16.68
CA ALA A 300 -19.20 13.40 15.40
C ALA A 300 -18.55 12.02 15.39
N ARG A 301 -18.68 11.31 14.27
CA ARG A 301 -18.14 9.98 14.07
C ARG A 301 -17.34 9.96 12.79
N VAL A 302 -16.12 9.48 12.88
CA VAL A 302 -15.29 9.12 11.73
C VAL A 302 -15.56 7.65 11.41
N THR A 303 -15.75 7.37 10.14
CA THR A 303 -15.78 6.01 9.60
C THR A 303 -15.01 5.99 8.30
N ILE A 304 -14.08 5.07 8.15
CA ILE A 304 -13.37 4.80 6.91
C ILE A 304 -13.36 3.30 6.64
N TRP A 305 -13.44 2.93 5.36
CA TRP A 305 -13.28 1.56 4.90
C TRP A 305 -12.56 1.55 3.57
N ASP A 306 -11.90 0.44 3.28
CA ASP A 306 -11.28 0.17 1.99
C ASP A 306 -11.60 -1.24 1.51
N ALA A 307 -11.44 -1.42 0.19
CA ALA A 307 -11.37 -2.71 -0.47
C ALA A 307 -10.20 -2.71 -1.43
N HIS A 308 -9.39 -3.76 -1.41
CA HIS A 308 -8.16 -3.82 -2.18
C HIS A 308 -7.88 -5.21 -2.76
N VAL A 309 -7.09 -5.21 -3.83
CA VAL A 309 -6.60 -6.43 -4.48
C VAL A 309 -5.16 -6.20 -4.93
N ARG A 310 -4.32 -7.23 -4.81
CA ARG A 310 -3.02 -7.33 -5.46
C ARG A 310 -2.89 -8.71 -6.08
N TYR A 311 -2.41 -8.76 -7.33
CA TYR A 311 -2.21 -10.01 -8.05
C TYR A 311 -0.88 -10.00 -8.79
N THR A 312 -0.04 -11.02 -8.52
CA THR A 312 1.31 -11.12 -9.05
C THR A 312 1.50 -12.34 -9.95
N PRO A 313 0.82 -12.39 -11.13
CA PRO A 313 0.96 -13.50 -12.07
C PRO A 313 2.27 -13.38 -12.87
N GLY A 314 3.22 -14.27 -12.59
CA GLY A 314 4.51 -14.31 -13.30
C GLY A 314 5.32 -13.02 -13.13
N PRO A 315 5.61 -12.26 -14.22
CA PRO A 315 6.37 -11.02 -14.13
C PRO A 315 5.54 -9.78 -13.77
N TRP A 316 4.22 -9.90 -13.70
CA TRP A 316 3.32 -8.79 -13.42
C TRP A 316 3.08 -8.59 -11.92
N ASP A 317 2.91 -7.35 -11.52
CA ASP A 317 2.42 -6.94 -10.20
C ASP A 317 1.29 -5.92 -10.41
N LEU A 318 0.08 -6.38 -10.19
CA LEU A 318 -1.16 -5.63 -10.41
C LEU A 318 -1.79 -5.31 -9.07
N SER A 319 -2.16 -4.06 -8.82
CA SER A 319 -2.87 -3.69 -7.60
C SER A 319 -3.95 -2.66 -7.86
N ALA A 320 -5.00 -2.71 -7.07
CA ALA A 320 -6.06 -1.71 -7.04
C ALA A 320 -6.63 -1.58 -5.63
N LEU A 321 -7.05 -0.37 -5.29
CA LEU A 321 -7.68 -0.07 -4.02
C LEU A 321 -8.74 1.01 -4.20
N TYR A 322 -9.84 0.89 -3.45
CA TYR A 322 -10.84 1.92 -3.23
C TYR A 322 -10.99 2.18 -1.74
N ALA A 323 -10.94 3.44 -1.32
CA ALA A 323 -11.18 3.86 0.06
C ALA A 323 -12.23 4.95 0.13
N ARG A 324 -13.04 4.92 1.18
CA ARG A 324 -14.05 5.94 1.46
C ARG A 324 -14.11 6.26 2.94
N GLY A 325 -14.02 7.56 3.26
CA GLY A 325 -14.19 8.09 4.60
C GLY A 325 -15.42 8.99 4.72
N THR A 326 -15.95 9.08 5.92
CA THR A 326 -17.04 9.98 6.31
C THR A 326 -16.79 10.55 7.70
N ILE A 327 -17.16 11.83 7.88
CA ILE A 327 -17.24 12.49 9.20
C ILE A 327 -18.67 12.99 9.36
N SER A 328 -19.40 12.37 10.29
CA SER A 328 -20.80 12.70 10.53
C SER A 328 -20.99 13.77 11.62
N ASN A 329 -22.18 14.36 11.70
CA ASN A 329 -22.55 15.34 12.71
C ASN A 329 -21.66 16.58 12.77
N THR A 330 -21.24 17.10 11.62
CA THR A 330 -20.35 18.27 11.47
C THR A 330 -21.11 19.57 11.14
N VAL A 331 -22.45 19.52 11.08
CA VAL A 331 -23.30 20.67 10.64
C VAL A 331 -23.01 21.92 11.45
N THR A 332 -23.05 21.84 12.78
CA THR A 332 -22.87 23.00 13.65
C THR A 332 -21.47 23.59 13.51
N LEU A 333 -20.43 22.76 13.41
CA LEU A 333 -19.06 23.23 13.22
C LEU A 333 -18.90 23.99 11.91
N ASN A 334 -19.47 23.47 10.83
CA ASN A 334 -19.40 24.15 9.52
C ASN A 334 -20.21 25.44 9.49
N GLN A 335 -21.30 25.53 10.26
CA GLN A 335 -22.09 26.77 10.39
C GLN A 335 -21.35 27.87 11.15
N ILE A 336 -20.60 27.54 12.21
CA ILE A 336 -19.81 28.53 12.96
C ILE A 336 -18.50 28.90 12.19
N SER A 337 -18.03 28.03 11.32
CA SER A 337 -16.79 28.23 10.55
C SER A 337 -17.01 28.78 9.15
N VAL A 338 -18.19 29.33 8.86
CA VAL A 338 -18.51 29.95 7.56
C VAL A 338 -17.52 31.05 7.23
N GLY A 339 -16.98 31.02 6.00
CA GLY A 339 -15.95 31.95 5.54
C GLY A 339 -14.52 31.47 5.73
N ASN A 340 -14.29 30.42 6.50
CA ASN A 340 -12.98 29.78 6.60
C ASN A 340 -12.69 28.90 5.37
N PRO A 341 -11.42 28.75 4.97
CA PRO A 341 -11.05 28.05 3.74
C PRO A 341 -11.29 26.55 3.77
N THR A 342 -11.38 25.93 4.98
CA THR A 342 -11.41 24.48 5.12
C THR A 342 -12.53 24.00 6.05
N PRO A 343 -13.79 23.97 5.58
CA PRO A 343 -14.87 23.30 6.32
C PRO A 343 -14.60 21.79 6.42
N ILE A 344 -15.21 21.16 7.43
CA ILE A 344 -15.08 19.72 7.67
C ILE A 344 -15.88 18.96 6.60
N PRO A 345 -15.24 18.07 5.81
CA PRO A 345 -15.94 17.26 4.83
C PRO A 345 -16.81 16.18 5.51
N SER A 346 -18.01 16.00 5.01
CA SER A 346 -18.88 14.90 5.46
C SER A 346 -18.60 13.59 4.72
N ALA A 347 -17.91 13.63 3.56
CA ALA A 347 -17.47 12.47 2.81
C ALA A 347 -16.26 12.80 1.94
N PHE A 348 -15.36 11.82 1.81
CA PHE A 348 -14.18 11.84 0.97
C PHE A 348 -13.87 10.42 0.47
N PHE A 349 -13.15 10.29 -0.64
CA PHE A 349 -12.85 8.99 -1.24
C PHE A 349 -11.62 9.06 -2.13
N GLY A 350 -11.08 7.89 -2.43
CA GLY A 350 -10.06 7.71 -3.45
C GLY A 350 -10.01 6.29 -3.97
N TRP A 351 -9.44 6.12 -5.15
CA TRP A 351 -9.13 4.82 -5.71
C TRP A 351 -7.92 4.92 -6.63
N TYR A 352 -7.20 3.82 -6.77
CA TYR A 352 -6.15 3.69 -7.75
C TYR A 352 -6.14 2.32 -8.41
N GLY A 353 -5.52 2.25 -9.58
CA GLY A 353 -5.08 1.04 -10.23
C GLY A 353 -3.63 1.18 -10.65
N GLN A 354 -2.83 0.15 -10.42
CA GLN A 354 -1.41 0.11 -10.72
C GLN A 354 -1.04 -1.19 -11.41
N ALA A 355 -0.16 -1.10 -12.40
CA ALA A 355 0.47 -2.24 -13.05
C ALA A 355 1.96 -2.02 -13.13
N ALA A 356 2.74 -3.00 -12.66
CA ALA A 356 4.17 -3.07 -12.83
C ALA A 356 4.56 -4.37 -13.53
N TYR A 357 5.67 -4.34 -14.25
CA TYR A 357 6.15 -5.48 -15.01
C TYR A 357 7.66 -5.66 -14.79
N ARG A 358 8.08 -6.84 -14.35
CA ARG A 358 9.48 -7.19 -14.23
C ARG A 358 10.09 -7.38 -15.63
N ALA A 359 10.58 -6.28 -16.21
CA ALA A 359 11.04 -6.23 -17.59
C ALA A 359 12.42 -6.85 -17.78
N TRP A 360 13.26 -6.79 -16.75
CA TRP A 360 14.62 -7.32 -16.81
C TRP A 360 15.09 -7.74 -15.42
N GLN A 361 15.82 -8.86 -15.38
CA GLN A 361 16.45 -9.37 -14.16
C GLN A 361 17.78 -10.03 -14.52
N THR A 362 18.86 -9.63 -13.83
CA THR A 362 20.20 -10.23 -14.00
C THR A 362 20.93 -10.16 -12.66
N GLY A 363 21.35 -11.31 -12.12
CA GLY A 363 21.93 -11.38 -10.79
C GLY A 363 21.01 -10.77 -9.76
N ASP A 364 21.52 -9.81 -8.99
CA ASP A 364 20.78 -9.11 -7.93
C ASP A 364 19.94 -7.91 -8.44
N TYR A 365 20.02 -7.61 -9.74
CA TYR A 365 19.33 -6.44 -10.33
C TYR A 365 17.99 -6.83 -10.92
N THR A 366 16.94 -6.08 -10.59
CA THR A 366 15.59 -6.24 -11.15
C THR A 366 15.02 -4.89 -11.54
N LEU A 367 14.75 -4.68 -12.84
CA LEU A 367 14.11 -3.47 -13.36
C LEU A 367 12.62 -3.72 -13.58
N SER A 368 11.79 -2.90 -12.96
CA SER A 368 10.34 -2.97 -13.05
C SER A 368 9.74 -1.62 -13.40
N PRO A 369 9.45 -1.33 -14.69
CA PRO A 369 8.60 -0.23 -15.08
C PRO A 369 7.18 -0.41 -14.54
N PHE A 370 6.51 0.71 -14.26
CA PHE A 370 5.14 0.72 -13.75
C PHE A 370 4.34 1.91 -14.26
N VAL A 371 3.03 1.78 -14.19
CA VAL A 371 2.05 2.85 -14.37
C VAL A 371 1.01 2.78 -13.26
N ARG A 372 0.63 3.94 -12.71
CA ARG A 372 -0.44 4.08 -11.72
C ARG A 372 -1.37 5.21 -12.13
N TYR A 373 -2.66 4.95 -12.08
CA TYR A 373 -3.70 5.95 -12.19
C TYR A 373 -4.44 6.06 -10.87
N GLU A 374 -4.61 7.29 -10.39
CA GLU A 374 -5.26 7.58 -9.13
C GLU A 374 -6.33 8.64 -9.32
N ARG A 375 -7.42 8.51 -8.58
CA ARG A 375 -8.43 9.55 -8.42
C ARG A 375 -8.82 9.65 -6.97
N PHE A 376 -8.75 10.84 -6.41
CA PHE A 376 -9.14 11.07 -5.02
C PHE A 376 -9.80 12.44 -4.84
N ASN A 377 -10.64 12.54 -3.82
CA ASN A 377 -11.31 13.77 -3.44
C ASN A 377 -11.40 13.82 -1.91
N THR A 378 -10.65 14.71 -1.30
CA THR A 378 -10.56 14.88 0.15
C THR A 378 -11.76 15.61 0.75
N ALA A 379 -12.61 16.21 -0.10
CA ALA A 379 -13.82 16.90 0.34
C ALA A 379 -14.94 16.79 -0.70
N GLN A 380 -15.45 15.56 -0.89
CA GLN A 380 -16.51 15.25 -1.84
C GLN A 380 -17.85 15.89 -1.48
N ARG A 381 -18.14 15.99 -0.20
CA ARG A 381 -19.38 16.56 0.33
C ARG A 381 -19.11 17.30 1.63
N TYR A 382 -19.94 18.30 1.87
CA TYR A 382 -20.01 19.01 3.14
C TYR A 382 -21.43 18.91 3.71
N ALA A 383 -21.57 19.04 5.02
CA ALA A 383 -22.85 19.16 5.71
C ALA A 383 -22.92 20.50 6.44
N GLY A 384 -24.08 21.15 6.41
CA GLY A 384 -24.32 22.38 7.18
C GLY A 384 -23.75 23.66 6.59
N LEU A 385 -23.27 23.66 5.36
CA LEU A 385 -22.87 24.90 4.69
C LEU A 385 -24.14 25.69 4.28
N PRO A 386 -24.17 27.01 4.48
CA PRO A 386 -25.25 27.87 4.00
C PRO A 386 -25.39 27.80 2.48
N VAL A 387 -26.61 27.97 1.98
CA VAL A 387 -26.88 28.09 0.54
C VAL A 387 -26.12 29.29 -0.01
N GLY A 388 -25.32 29.09 -1.06
CA GLY A 388 -24.52 30.13 -1.69
C GLY A 388 -23.14 30.37 -1.03
N ALA A 389 -22.78 29.61 0.03
CA ALA A 389 -21.40 29.58 0.49
C ALA A 389 -20.53 28.92 -0.59
N GLU A 390 -19.74 29.70 -1.28
CA GLU A 390 -18.70 29.18 -2.17
C GLU A 390 -17.59 28.59 -1.32
N VAL A 391 -17.57 27.27 -1.20
CA VAL A 391 -16.45 26.55 -0.61
C VAL A 391 -15.64 25.98 -1.75
N ALA A 392 -14.35 26.26 -1.73
CA ALA A 392 -13.44 25.55 -2.59
C ALA A 392 -13.57 24.04 -2.29
N THR A 393 -14.18 23.31 -3.20
CA THR A 393 -14.24 21.85 -3.10
C THR A 393 -12.81 21.31 -2.97
N GLY A 394 -12.62 20.26 -2.17
CA GLY A 394 -11.35 19.56 -2.11
C GLY A 394 -10.97 19.09 -3.51
N PRO A 395 -9.69 18.86 -3.77
CA PRO A 395 -9.26 18.43 -5.09
C PRO A 395 -9.98 17.12 -5.47
N ASN A 396 -10.72 17.15 -6.57
CA ASN A 396 -11.15 15.92 -7.24
C ASN A 396 -10.05 15.53 -8.23
N GLU A 397 -8.87 15.26 -7.68
CA GLU A 397 -7.63 15.12 -8.42
C GLU A 397 -7.55 13.78 -9.13
N LYS A 398 -6.94 13.79 -10.31
CA LYS A 398 -6.59 12.61 -11.07
C LYS A 398 -5.10 12.70 -11.37
N VAL A 399 -4.37 11.66 -10.99
CA VAL A 399 -2.91 11.62 -11.17
C VAL A 399 -2.54 10.39 -11.98
N VAL A 400 -1.71 10.60 -12.99
CA VAL A 400 -1.03 9.52 -13.71
C VAL A 400 0.44 9.54 -13.27
N THR A 401 0.91 8.42 -12.75
CA THR A 401 2.32 8.21 -12.43
C THR A 401 2.89 7.15 -13.36
N VAL A 402 3.99 7.47 -14.05
CA VAL A 402 4.74 6.52 -14.88
C VAL A 402 6.19 6.54 -14.43
N GLY A 403 6.77 5.37 -14.21
CA GLY A 403 8.14 5.29 -13.72
C GLY A 403 8.72 3.88 -13.75
N ALA A 404 9.84 3.73 -13.05
CA ALA A 404 10.49 2.44 -12.87
C ALA A 404 11.20 2.36 -11.52
N ASN A 405 11.20 1.15 -10.96
CA ASN A 405 12.03 0.77 -9.82
C ASN A 405 13.15 -0.15 -10.31
N LEU A 406 14.38 0.16 -9.95
CA LEU A 406 15.54 -0.72 -10.09
C LEU A 406 15.92 -1.24 -8.70
N ARG A 407 15.63 -2.50 -8.41
CA ARG A 407 16.06 -3.17 -7.18
C ARG A 407 17.50 -3.67 -7.34
N ILE A 408 18.26 -3.57 -6.25
CA ILE A 408 19.61 -4.09 -6.11
C ILE A 408 19.60 -5.01 -4.89
N GLY A 409 19.53 -6.30 -5.10
CA GLY A 409 19.23 -7.28 -4.07
C GLY A 409 17.83 -7.12 -3.50
N GLU A 410 17.65 -7.51 -2.25
CA GLU A 410 16.37 -7.40 -1.54
C GLU A 410 16.22 -6.04 -0.82
N GLY A 411 17.35 -5.43 -0.43
CA GLY A 411 17.37 -4.30 0.50
C GLY A 411 17.49 -2.91 -0.11
N VAL A 412 17.78 -2.76 -1.42
CA VAL A 412 18.00 -1.43 -2.02
C VAL A 412 17.14 -1.25 -3.26
N VAL A 413 16.58 -0.05 -3.42
CA VAL A 413 15.79 0.32 -4.60
C VAL A 413 16.11 1.74 -5.06
N LEU A 414 16.42 1.88 -6.35
CA LEU A 414 16.45 3.18 -7.03
C LEU A 414 15.14 3.37 -7.76
N LYS A 415 14.57 4.55 -7.66
CA LYS A 415 13.25 4.88 -8.20
C LYS A 415 13.32 6.13 -9.06
N ALA A 416 12.58 6.13 -10.15
CA ALA A 416 12.37 7.32 -10.97
C ALA A 416 10.93 7.32 -11.46
N ASP A 417 10.25 8.44 -11.36
CA ASP A 417 8.91 8.59 -11.92
C ASP A 417 8.59 10.02 -12.36
N TYR A 418 7.56 10.11 -13.19
CA TYR A 418 6.91 11.34 -13.56
C TYR A 418 5.45 11.28 -13.11
N GLN A 419 5.00 12.31 -12.40
CA GLN A 419 3.62 12.49 -11.97
C GLN A 419 2.96 13.62 -12.74
N LYS A 420 1.81 13.31 -13.35
CA LYS A 420 0.96 14.26 -14.07
C LYS A 420 -0.35 14.45 -13.33
N PHE A 421 -0.63 15.69 -12.94
CA PHE A 421 -1.85 16.10 -12.25
C PHE A 421 -2.83 16.72 -13.23
N SER A 422 -4.10 16.33 -13.20
CA SER A 422 -5.11 16.79 -14.18
C SER A 422 -5.75 18.12 -13.75
N GLU A 423 -5.97 18.33 -12.46
CA GLU A 423 -6.63 19.55 -11.95
C GLU A 423 -5.64 20.71 -11.74
N ASP A 424 -4.43 20.39 -11.25
CA ASP A 424 -3.39 21.38 -11.03
C ASP A 424 -2.06 20.95 -11.65
N SER A 425 -1.85 21.30 -12.91
CA SER A 425 -0.63 20.96 -13.65
C SER A 425 0.63 21.69 -13.15
N THR A 426 0.55 22.62 -12.19
CA THR A 426 1.73 23.21 -11.54
C THR A 426 2.41 22.19 -10.62
N ARG A 427 1.69 21.15 -10.23
CA ARG A 427 2.15 20.02 -9.43
C ARG A 427 2.83 18.92 -10.23
N ASP A 428 2.79 18.98 -11.58
CA ASP A 428 3.48 18.02 -12.44
C ASP A 428 4.96 18.00 -12.11
N ARG A 429 5.52 16.81 -11.86
CA ARG A 429 6.89 16.71 -11.35
C ARG A 429 7.61 15.45 -11.78
N LEU A 430 8.92 15.59 -11.93
CA LEU A 430 9.88 14.50 -12.03
C LEU A 430 10.42 14.17 -10.63
N ASN A 431 10.44 12.92 -10.27
CA ASN A 431 10.91 12.45 -8.98
C ASN A 431 12.02 11.41 -9.17
N LEU A 432 13.04 11.46 -8.31
CA LEU A 432 14.07 10.45 -8.15
C LEU A 432 14.11 10.03 -6.68
N GLY A 433 14.40 8.76 -6.43
CA GLY A 433 14.44 8.23 -5.07
C GLY A 433 15.47 7.12 -4.90
N LEU A 434 16.05 7.07 -3.74
CA LEU A 434 16.83 5.95 -3.22
C LEU A 434 16.14 5.46 -1.95
N GLY A 435 15.76 4.20 -1.93
CA GLY A 435 15.21 3.54 -0.75
C GLY A 435 16.05 2.34 -0.34
N TYR A 436 16.10 2.05 0.94
CA TYR A 436 16.76 0.87 1.48
C TYR A 436 15.98 0.30 2.66
N ALA A 437 16.15 -1.02 2.90
CA ALA A 437 15.67 -1.74 4.07
C ALA A 437 16.66 -2.86 4.43
N PHE A 438 16.84 -3.16 5.70
CA PHE A 438 17.79 -4.16 6.20
C PHE A 438 17.29 -4.87 7.46
#